data_04197d0671c77c023c60528439b0baf6
#
_entry.id   04197d0671c77c023c60528439b0baf6
#
_cell.length_a   1.000
_cell.length_b   1.000
_cell.length_c   1.000
_cell.angle_alpha   90.00
_cell.angle_beta   90.00
_cell.angle_gamma   90.00
#
_symmetry.space_group_name_H-M   'P 1'
#
loop_
_entity.id
_entity.type
_entity.pdbx_description
1 polymer ?
#
loop_
_entity_poly.entity_id
_entity_poly.type
_entity_poly.pdbx_seq_one_letter_code
_entity_poly.pdbx_strand_id
1 'polypeptide(L)'
;MINKLITRIKETNAPIVVGLDPMMKFVPEYIKKAAFTEYGETLEGAAEAIWQYNKGIVDAIYDLVPAVKPQVAMYEQFGIPGMVAFKKTVDYCKEKGLIVIGDIKRGDIGSTSEAYAVGHLGKVQVGSRSYYGFDEDFVTVNTYLGSDGVNPFVKICKEEKKGIFVLVKTSNPSSGEFQDQLINGRPLYELVGEKVAAWGADCMGDSYSYVGAVVGATYPEQGKVLRKVMPKAFILVPGYGAQGGKGADLVHFFNEDGLGAIINSSRGIIAAYQQEKYAQFGEQNYADASRAAVLDMREDIAQALAAR
;
A
#
# COMPACT_ATOMS: atom_id res chain seq x y z
N MET A 1 10.54 4.25 -10.13
CA MET A 1 10.18 4.11 -8.69
C MET A 1 10.53 2.74 -8.12
N ILE A 2 10.36 1.64 -8.87
CA ILE A 2 10.67 0.29 -8.33
C ILE A 2 12.11 0.14 -7.83
N ASN A 3 13.10 0.66 -8.55
CA ASN A 3 14.49 0.64 -8.09
C ASN A 3 14.69 1.38 -6.75
N LYS A 4 14.00 2.51 -6.57
CA LYS A 4 14.04 3.26 -5.31
C LYS A 4 13.42 2.43 -4.17
N LEU A 5 12.30 1.75 -4.43
CA LEU A 5 11.68 0.85 -3.45
C LEU A 5 12.65 -0.27 -3.03
N ILE A 6 13.32 -0.91 -3.99
CA ILE A 6 14.30 -1.97 -3.73
C ILE A 6 15.47 -1.43 -2.91
N THR A 7 16.00 -0.26 -3.26
CA THR A 7 17.07 0.39 -2.50
C THR A 7 16.64 0.62 -1.05
N ARG A 8 15.44 1.20 -0.84
CA ARG A 8 14.92 1.44 0.52
C ARG A 8 14.68 0.14 1.31
N ILE A 9 14.19 -0.93 0.67
CA ILE A 9 14.04 -2.25 1.32
C ILE A 9 15.41 -2.75 1.82
N LYS A 10 16.46 -2.63 1.00
CA LYS A 10 17.82 -3.05 1.38
C LYS A 10 18.41 -2.19 2.50
N GLU A 11 18.23 -0.86 2.44
CA GLU A 11 18.70 0.07 3.47
C GLU A 11 18.04 -0.16 4.83
N THR A 12 16.73 -0.39 4.85
CA THR A 12 15.96 -0.63 6.08
C THR A 12 16.00 -2.10 6.54
N ASN A 13 16.49 -3.01 5.69
CA ASN A 13 16.39 -4.46 5.87
C ASN A 13 14.97 -4.91 6.24
N ALA A 14 13.97 -4.30 5.63
CA ALA A 14 12.56 -4.51 5.95
C ALA A 14 11.69 -4.46 4.68
N PRO A 15 11.21 -5.56 4.14
CA PRO A 15 10.24 -5.58 3.04
C PRO A 15 8.82 -5.30 3.56
N ILE A 16 8.64 -4.19 4.28
CA ILE A 16 7.42 -3.83 5.01
C ILE A 16 6.83 -2.54 4.45
N VAL A 17 5.53 -2.52 4.30
CA VAL A 17 4.76 -1.29 4.08
C VAL A 17 3.75 -1.11 5.21
N VAL A 18 3.75 0.06 5.83
CA VAL A 18 2.79 0.38 6.90
C VAL A 18 1.55 1.00 6.29
N GLY A 19 0.41 0.32 6.48
CA GLY A 19 -0.89 0.84 6.06
C GLY A 19 -1.33 1.98 6.98
N LEU A 20 -1.57 3.15 6.39
CA LEU A 20 -2.16 4.30 7.08
C LEU A 20 -3.66 4.31 6.80
N ASP A 21 -4.39 3.46 7.53
CA ASP A 21 -5.84 3.25 7.42
C ASP A 21 -6.52 3.82 8.69
N PRO A 22 -6.48 5.16 8.91
CA PRO A 22 -6.89 5.76 10.17
C PRO A 22 -8.41 5.67 10.36
N MET A 23 -8.81 5.07 11.47
CA MET A 23 -10.18 5.13 11.96
C MET A 23 -10.21 6.01 13.21
N MET A 24 -11.27 6.81 13.43
CA MET A 24 -11.38 7.68 14.61
C MET A 24 -11.23 6.94 15.95
N LYS A 25 -11.60 5.65 16.01
CA LYS A 25 -11.40 4.81 17.19
C LYS A 25 -9.94 4.42 17.47
N PHE A 26 -9.03 4.61 16.50
CA PHE A 26 -7.59 4.40 16.66
C PHE A 26 -6.85 5.67 17.03
N VAL A 27 -7.49 6.83 16.87
CA VAL A 27 -6.89 8.12 17.22
C VAL A 27 -6.97 8.32 18.73
N PRO A 28 -5.83 8.58 19.41
CA PRO A 28 -5.82 8.87 20.85
C PRO A 28 -6.76 10.02 21.23
N GLU A 29 -7.39 9.92 22.41
CA GLU A 29 -8.38 10.91 22.86
C GLU A 29 -7.81 12.33 22.95
N TYR A 30 -6.55 12.48 23.38
CA TYR A 30 -5.94 13.80 23.48
C TYR A 30 -5.74 14.49 22.12
N ILE A 31 -5.47 13.71 21.05
CA ILE A 31 -5.36 14.23 19.69
C ILE A 31 -6.74 14.69 19.18
N LYS A 32 -7.77 13.85 19.38
CA LYS A 32 -9.16 14.21 19.03
C LYS A 32 -9.59 15.48 19.75
N LYS A 33 -9.36 15.53 21.07
CA LYS A 33 -9.70 16.69 21.89
C LYS A 33 -9.00 17.96 21.43
N ALA A 34 -7.73 17.90 21.08
CA ALA A 34 -7.00 19.06 20.55
C ALA A 34 -7.59 19.54 19.21
N ALA A 35 -7.82 18.61 18.27
CA ALA A 35 -8.40 18.94 16.96
C ALA A 35 -9.82 19.49 17.08
N PHE A 36 -10.66 18.89 17.94
CA PHE A 36 -12.04 19.35 18.15
C PHE A 36 -12.12 20.66 18.93
N THR A 37 -11.13 20.98 19.75
CA THR A 37 -11.05 22.29 20.40
C THR A 37 -10.80 23.40 19.38
N GLU A 38 -10.00 23.14 18.36
CA GLU A 38 -9.63 24.12 17.32
C GLU A 38 -10.67 24.21 16.18
N TYR A 39 -11.15 23.05 15.70
CA TYR A 39 -12.00 22.94 14.51
C TYR A 39 -13.45 22.52 14.80
N GLY A 40 -13.79 22.26 16.07
CA GLY A 40 -15.09 21.70 16.46
C GLY A 40 -15.22 20.20 16.15
N GLU A 41 -16.33 19.60 16.56
CA GLU A 41 -16.74 18.24 16.17
C GLU A 41 -17.32 18.24 14.76
N THR A 42 -16.47 18.52 13.78
CA THR A 42 -16.76 18.70 12.35
C THR A 42 -15.93 17.74 11.49
N LEU A 43 -16.16 17.72 10.17
CA LEU A 43 -15.32 16.98 9.22
C LEU A 43 -13.88 17.53 9.22
N GLU A 44 -13.70 18.83 9.40
CA GLU A 44 -12.39 19.48 9.53
C GLU A 44 -11.67 19.02 10.78
N GLY A 45 -12.34 18.98 11.92
CA GLY A 45 -11.77 18.48 13.18
C GLY A 45 -11.39 17.01 13.11
N ALA A 46 -12.21 16.17 12.47
CA ALA A 46 -11.90 14.77 12.24
C ALA A 46 -10.68 14.59 11.32
N ALA A 47 -10.62 15.36 10.23
CA ALA A 47 -9.52 15.33 9.27
C ALA A 47 -8.19 15.78 9.92
N GLU A 48 -8.22 16.84 10.74
CA GLU A 48 -7.03 17.27 11.49
C GLU A 48 -6.57 16.23 12.51
N ALA A 49 -7.50 15.59 13.24
CA ALA A 49 -7.17 14.52 14.18
C ALA A 49 -6.46 13.35 13.47
N ILE A 50 -6.97 12.94 12.29
CA ILE A 50 -6.37 11.91 11.45
C ILE A 50 -4.98 12.33 10.97
N TRP A 51 -4.82 13.56 10.52
CA TRP A 51 -3.55 14.09 10.08
C TRP A 51 -2.49 14.05 11.19
N GLN A 52 -2.80 14.54 12.39
CA GLN A 52 -1.88 14.55 13.52
C GLN A 52 -1.51 13.12 13.96
N TYR A 53 -2.48 12.22 13.96
CA TYR A 53 -2.25 10.81 14.25
C TYR A 53 -1.28 10.17 13.25
N ASN A 54 -1.51 10.33 11.96
CA ASN A 54 -0.62 9.82 10.91
C ASN A 54 0.78 10.41 11.03
N LYS A 55 0.88 11.72 11.27
CA LYS A 55 2.15 12.41 11.45
C LYS A 55 3.00 11.78 12.55
N GLY A 56 2.41 11.53 13.71
CA GLY A 56 3.12 10.88 14.82
C GLY A 56 3.59 9.47 14.48
N ILE A 57 2.76 8.67 13.78
CA ILE A 57 3.17 7.33 13.33
C ILE A 57 4.34 7.43 12.35
N VAL A 58 4.24 8.30 11.35
CA VAL A 58 5.30 8.49 10.33
C VAL A 58 6.62 8.92 10.98
N ASP A 59 6.58 9.85 11.94
CA ASP A 59 7.77 10.27 12.70
C ASP A 59 8.44 9.13 13.47
N ALA A 60 7.66 8.14 13.92
CA ALA A 60 8.18 6.99 14.66
C ALA A 60 8.76 5.87 13.78
N ILE A 61 8.38 5.78 12.49
CA ILE A 61 8.70 4.61 11.66
C ILE A 61 9.51 4.90 10.39
N TYR A 62 9.69 6.18 9.97
CA TYR A 62 10.25 6.53 8.67
C TYR A 62 11.68 6.00 8.42
N ASP A 63 12.44 5.76 9.48
CA ASP A 63 13.79 5.18 9.46
C ASP A 63 13.80 3.64 9.43
N LEU A 64 12.66 3.00 9.71
CA LEU A 64 12.53 1.54 9.86
C LEU A 64 11.94 0.86 8.64
N VAL A 65 11.16 1.56 7.82
CA VAL A 65 10.41 0.97 6.71
C VAL A 65 10.66 1.72 5.40
N PRO A 66 10.61 1.03 4.24
CA PRO A 66 10.78 1.66 2.94
C PRO A 66 9.55 2.45 2.48
N ALA A 67 8.35 2.07 2.94
CA ALA A 67 7.11 2.56 2.36
C ALA A 67 5.95 2.64 3.36
N VAL A 68 5.00 3.50 3.03
CA VAL A 68 3.67 3.59 3.66
C VAL A 68 2.58 3.47 2.61
N LYS A 69 1.36 3.08 3.06
CA LYS A 69 0.21 2.88 2.18
C LYS A 69 -1.04 3.53 2.77
N PRO A 70 -1.29 4.81 2.51
CA PRO A 70 -2.55 5.46 2.89
C PRO A 70 -3.72 4.88 2.10
N GLN A 71 -4.77 4.46 2.82
CA GLN A 71 -6.01 3.94 2.25
C GLN A 71 -6.98 5.11 2.03
N VAL A 72 -7.22 5.47 0.77
CA VAL A 72 -7.96 6.69 0.41
C VAL A 72 -9.37 6.72 1.01
N ALA A 73 -10.07 5.58 1.11
CA ALA A 73 -11.44 5.53 1.66
C ALA A 73 -11.52 6.04 3.10
N MET A 74 -10.45 5.87 3.90
CA MET A 74 -10.40 6.35 5.28
C MET A 74 -10.34 7.88 5.38
N TYR A 75 -10.05 8.53 4.28
CA TYR A 75 -10.00 9.99 4.15
C TYR A 75 -11.21 10.51 3.36
N GLU A 76 -11.58 9.88 2.24
CA GLU A 76 -12.73 10.25 1.41
C GLU A 76 -14.04 10.30 2.22
N GLN A 77 -14.22 9.45 3.23
CA GLN A 77 -15.40 9.47 4.10
C GLN A 77 -15.61 10.81 4.83
N PHE A 78 -14.57 11.62 4.97
CA PHE A 78 -14.64 12.96 5.56
C PHE A 78 -14.68 14.08 4.51
N GLY A 79 -15.01 13.75 3.25
CA GLY A 79 -15.17 14.71 2.16
C GLY A 79 -13.87 15.47 1.84
N ILE A 80 -14.03 16.75 1.48
CA ILE A 80 -12.90 17.60 1.09
C ILE A 80 -11.86 17.75 2.21
N PRO A 81 -12.21 18.00 3.48
CA PRO A 81 -11.24 18.05 4.58
C PRO A 81 -10.42 16.75 4.71
N GLY A 82 -11.06 15.60 4.54
CA GLY A 82 -10.38 14.30 4.52
C GLY A 82 -9.38 14.18 3.37
N MET A 83 -9.74 14.63 2.17
CA MET A 83 -8.82 14.62 1.03
C MET A 83 -7.64 15.60 1.19
N VAL A 84 -7.85 16.71 1.90
CA VAL A 84 -6.74 17.59 2.32
C VAL A 84 -5.81 16.86 3.28
N ALA A 85 -6.34 16.13 4.26
CA ALA A 85 -5.54 15.31 5.19
C ALA A 85 -4.79 14.19 4.45
N PHE A 86 -5.41 13.56 3.45
CA PHE A 86 -4.76 12.57 2.57
C PHE A 86 -3.55 13.19 1.86
N LYS A 87 -3.74 14.33 1.20
CA LYS A 87 -2.64 15.02 0.49
C LYS A 87 -1.53 15.45 1.44
N LYS A 88 -1.85 16.03 2.60
CA LYS A 88 -0.87 16.35 3.65
C LYS A 88 -0.07 15.10 4.08
N THR A 89 -0.75 13.95 4.24
CA THR A 89 -0.10 12.68 4.63
C THR A 89 0.85 12.21 3.53
N VAL A 90 0.44 12.24 2.26
CA VAL A 90 1.30 11.87 1.12
C VAL A 90 2.56 12.75 1.08
N ASP A 91 2.40 14.07 1.14
CA ASP A 91 3.51 15.02 1.07
C ASP A 91 4.50 14.82 2.23
N TYR A 92 3.99 14.69 3.45
CA TYR A 92 4.83 14.48 4.62
C TYR A 92 5.61 13.17 4.57
N CYS A 93 4.99 12.09 4.13
CA CYS A 93 5.68 10.81 3.95
C CYS A 93 6.82 10.92 2.93
N LYS A 94 6.59 11.63 1.83
CA LYS A 94 7.63 11.89 0.81
C LYS A 94 8.74 12.79 1.33
N GLU A 95 8.43 13.81 2.11
CA GLU A 95 9.42 14.65 2.79
C GLU A 95 10.34 13.84 3.72
N LYS A 96 9.79 12.84 4.43
CA LYS A 96 10.54 11.89 5.26
C LYS A 96 11.31 10.84 4.44
N GLY A 97 11.23 10.86 3.11
CA GLY A 97 11.94 9.92 2.22
C GLY A 97 11.26 8.55 2.05
N LEU A 98 10.04 8.39 2.55
CA LEU A 98 9.25 7.18 2.37
C LEU A 98 8.69 7.08 0.94
N ILE A 99 8.55 5.86 0.44
CA ILE A 99 7.76 5.56 -0.75
C ILE A 99 6.28 5.55 -0.34
N VAL A 100 5.43 6.22 -1.12
CA VAL A 100 3.99 6.27 -0.87
C VAL A 100 3.23 5.41 -1.87
N ILE A 101 2.50 4.42 -1.37
CA ILE A 101 1.60 3.57 -2.15
C ILE A 101 0.16 4.01 -1.88
N GLY A 102 -0.46 4.75 -2.79
CA GLY A 102 -1.87 5.12 -2.67
C GLY A 102 -2.77 3.88 -2.83
N ASP A 103 -3.45 3.49 -1.76
CA ASP A 103 -4.41 2.37 -1.84
C ASP A 103 -5.78 2.88 -2.29
N ILE A 104 -5.89 3.16 -3.59
CA ILE A 104 -7.03 3.85 -4.21
C ILE A 104 -7.98 2.93 -4.97
N LYS A 105 -7.49 1.76 -5.42
CA LYS A 105 -8.25 0.73 -6.15
C LYS A 105 -9.12 1.30 -7.29
N ARG A 106 -8.60 2.29 -8.04
CA ARG A 106 -9.32 2.90 -9.15
C ARG A 106 -9.44 1.91 -10.32
N GLY A 107 -10.53 2.06 -11.07
CA GLY A 107 -10.81 1.28 -12.27
C GLY A 107 -11.84 2.02 -13.11
N ASP A 108 -11.46 2.36 -14.35
CA ASP A 108 -12.30 2.98 -15.37
C ASP A 108 -11.67 2.70 -16.74
N ILE A 109 -12.18 3.27 -17.81
CA ILE A 109 -11.66 3.07 -19.17
C ILE A 109 -11.25 4.39 -19.84
N GLY A 110 -10.37 4.30 -20.83
CA GLY A 110 -10.01 5.39 -21.73
C GLY A 110 -9.58 6.65 -21.00
N SER A 111 -10.11 7.80 -21.38
CA SER A 111 -9.78 9.11 -20.82
C SER A 111 -10.12 9.27 -19.34
N THR A 112 -11.14 8.57 -18.84
CA THR A 112 -11.48 8.57 -17.42
C THR A 112 -10.40 7.86 -16.60
N SER A 113 -9.94 6.69 -17.06
CA SER A 113 -8.81 5.99 -16.43
C SER A 113 -7.52 6.82 -16.49
N GLU A 114 -7.28 7.53 -17.62
CA GLU A 114 -6.14 8.45 -17.74
C GLU A 114 -6.23 9.61 -16.75
N ALA A 115 -7.42 10.17 -16.53
CA ALA A 115 -7.61 11.23 -15.53
C ALA A 115 -7.28 10.75 -14.10
N TYR A 116 -7.67 9.53 -13.74
CA TYR A 116 -7.25 8.93 -12.47
C TYR A 116 -5.73 8.73 -12.40
N ALA A 117 -5.12 8.18 -13.45
CA ALA A 117 -3.68 7.95 -13.50
C ALA A 117 -2.88 9.27 -13.38
N VAL A 118 -3.30 10.31 -14.09
CA VAL A 118 -2.69 11.66 -14.03
C VAL A 118 -2.88 12.26 -12.64
N GLY A 119 -4.09 12.21 -12.07
CA GLY A 119 -4.40 12.79 -10.78
C GLY A 119 -3.58 12.21 -9.62
N HIS A 120 -3.27 10.93 -9.69
CA HIS A 120 -2.54 10.22 -8.63
C HIS A 120 -1.02 10.12 -8.91
N LEU A 121 -0.60 9.79 -10.12
CA LEU A 121 0.78 9.48 -10.45
C LEU A 121 1.46 10.49 -11.37
N GLY A 122 0.68 11.18 -12.20
CA GLY A 122 1.19 12.02 -13.27
C GLY A 122 1.04 13.51 -12.98
N LYS A 123 1.17 14.29 -14.05
CA LYS A 123 1.03 15.75 -14.02
C LYS A 123 -0.15 16.20 -14.87
N VAL A 124 -0.98 17.05 -14.31
CA VAL A 124 -2.03 17.76 -15.03
C VAL A 124 -1.50 19.06 -15.62
N GLN A 125 -1.79 19.29 -16.90
CA GLN A 125 -1.47 20.55 -17.56
C GLN A 125 -2.52 21.62 -17.24
N VAL A 126 -2.08 22.78 -16.74
CA VAL A 126 -2.92 23.95 -16.48
C VAL A 126 -2.28 25.16 -17.14
N GLY A 127 -2.84 25.59 -18.26
CA GLY A 127 -2.23 26.62 -19.11
C GLY A 127 -0.86 26.19 -19.60
N SER A 128 0.18 26.96 -19.30
CA SER A 128 1.58 26.66 -19.68
C SER A 128 2.35 25.86 -18.64
N ARG A 129 1.73 25.45 -17.54
CA ARG A 129 2.38 24.77 -16.41
C ARG A 129 1.80 23.39 -16.17
N SER A 130 2.62 22.49 -15.62
CA SER A 130 2.21 21.15 -15.20
C SER A 130 2.37 20.99 -13.69
N TYR A 131 1.40 20.32 -13.05
CA TYR A 131 1.35 20.13 -11.61
C TYR A 131 1.03 18.68 -11.27
N TYR A 132 1.69 18.13 -10.27
CA TYR A 132 1.23 16.90 -9.65
C TYR A 132 -0.05 17.14 -8.82
N GLY A 133 -1.00 16.23 -8.89
CA GLY A 133 -2.16 16.18 -8.01
C GLY A 133 -1.80 15.63 -6.64
N PHE A 134 -2.09 14.35 -6.43
CA PHE A 134 -1.75 13.66 -5.17
C PHE A 134 -0.29 13.25 -5.09
N ASP A 135 0.34 12.88 -6.20
CA ASP A 135 1.78 12.59 -6.34
C ASP A 135 2.25 11.36 -5.53
N GLU A 136 1.44 10.32 -5.43
CA GLU A 136 1.90 9.04 -4.90
C GLU A 136 2.99 8.43 -5.80
N ASP A 137 3.75 7.48 -5.26
CA ASP A 137 4.82 6.78 -5.98
C ASP A 137 4.32 5.50 -6.66
N PHE A 138 3.37 4.84 -6.04
CA PHE A 138 2.60 3.70 -6.55
C PHE A 138 1.13 3.87 -6.21
N VAL A 139 0.25 3.22 -6.97
CA VAL A 139 -1.18 3.12 -6.62
C VAL A 139 -1.72 1.73 -6.89
N THR A 140 -2.80 1.36 -6.20
CA THR A 140 -3.54 0.12 -6.47
C THR A 140 -4.60 0.35 -7.54
N VAL A 141 -4.75 -0.63 -8.46
CA VAL A 141 -5.64 -0.54 -9.64
C VAL A 141 -6.49 -1.80 -9.74
N ASN A 142 -7.78 -1.64 -10.05
CA ASN A 142 -8.71 -2.73 -10.32
C ASN A 142 -8.59 -3.17 -11.78
N THR A 143 -8.62 -4.48 -12.01
CA THR A 143 -8.44 -5.12 -13.33
C THR A 143 -9.71 -5.44 -14.08
N TYR A 144 -10.87 -5.35 -13.45
CA TYR A 144 -12.11 -5.89 -13.99
C TYR A 144 -12.47 -5.38 -15.40
N LEU A 145 -12.05 -4.15 -15.73
CA LEU A 145 -12.27 -3.54 -17.05
C LEU A 145 -11.14 -3.83 -18.06
N GLY A 146 -10.19 -4.71 -17.73
CA GLY A 146 -9.16 -5.17 -18.64
C GLY A 146 -8.10 -4.13 -18.99
N SER A 147 -7.49 -4.30 -20.18
CA SER A 147 -6.38 -3.45 -20.63
C SER A 147 -6.76 -1.99 -20.82
N ASP A 148 -8.01 -1.69 -21.18
CA ASP A 148 -8.50 -0.32 -21.34
C ASP A 148 -8.49 0.46 -20.01
N GLY A 149 -8.60 -0.28 -18.89
CA GLY A 149 -8.50 0.31 -17.54
C GLY A 149 -7.06 0.43 -17.05
N VAL A 150 -6.20 -0.54 -17.36
CA VAL A 150 -4.84 -0.62 -16.82
C VAL A 150 -3.80 0.14 -17.65
N ASN A 151 -3.89 0.10 -18.98
CA ASN A 151 -2.91 0.72 -19.88
C ASN A 151 -2.71 2.23 -19.66
N PRO A 152 -3.74 3.05 -19.36
CA PRO A 152 -3.52 4.46 -19.04
C PRO A 152 -2.58 4.67 -17.83
N PHE A 153 -2.72 3.85 -16.79
CA PHE A 153 -1.79 3.87 -15.65
C PHE A 153 -0.38 3.41 -16.04
N VAL A 154 -0.24 2.34 -16.85
CA VAL A 154 1.06 1.86 -17.32
C VAL A 154 1.78 2.92 -18.16
N LYS A 155 1.04 3.68 -18.98
CA LYS A 155 1.58 4.83 -19.73
C LYS A 155 2.23 5.85 -18.78
N ILE A 156 1.50 6.30 -17.76
CA ILE A 156 2.02 7.25 -16.76
C ILE A 156 3.19 6.66 -15.98
N CYS A 157 3.16 5.36 -15.64
CA CYS A 157 4.29 4.69 -15.00
C CYS A 157 5.58 4.79 -15.84
N LYS A 158 5.49 4.64 -17.15
CA LYS A 158 6.64 4.78 -18.07
C LYS A 158 7.14 6.23 -18.14
N GLU A 159 6.24 7.18 -18.24
CA GLU A 159 6.54 8.61 -18.39
C GLU A 159 7.13 9.21 -17.12
N GLU A 160 6.51 8.97 -15.97
CA GLU A 160 6.86 9.60 -14.69
C GLU A 160 7.72 8.68 -13.77
N LYS A 161 8.09 7.47 -14.25
CA LYS A 161 8.83 6.47 -13.47
C LYS A 161 8.13 6.07 -12.16
N LYS A 162 6.81 6.10 -12.16
CA LYS A 162 5.93 5.67 -11.07
C LYS A 162 5.59 4.18 -11.21
N GLY A 163 4.73 3.62 -10.34
CA GLY A 163 4.33 2.22 -10.43
C GLY A 163 2.88 1.98 -10.04
N ILE A 164 2.40 0.78 -10.31
CA ILE A 164 1.07 0.31 -9.91
C ILE A 164 1.13 -1.09 -9.28
N PHE A 165 0.16 -1.38 -8.42
CA PHE A 165 -0.15 -2.73 -7.93
C PHE A 165 -1.57 -3.10 -8.37
N VAL A 166 -1.66 -4.07 -9.23
CA VAL A 166 -2.90 -4.53 -9.83
C VAL A 166 -3.53 -5.61 -8.96
N LEU A 167 -4.85 -5.54 -8.70
CA LEU A 167 -5.55 -6.55 -7.91
C LEU A 167 -5.57 -7.89 -8.66
N VAL A 168 -4.98 -8.94 -8.07
CA VAL A 168 -4.91 -10.29 -8.65
C VAL A 168 -5.64 -11.30 -7.79
N LYS A 169 -5.22 -11.49 -6.52
CA LYS A 169 -5.91 -12.36 -5.56
C LYS A 169 -6.01 -11.63 -4.23
N THR A 170 -7.22 -11.19 -3.89
CA THR A 170 -7.47 -10.37 -2.71
C THR A 170 -7.75 -11.22 -1.48
N SER A 171 -7.49 -10.68 -0.28
CA SER A 171 -7.54 -11.42 0.99
C SER A 171 -8.93 -11.56 1.60
N ASN A 172 -9.95 -10.90 1.04
CA ASN A 172 -11.30 -10.93 1.56
C ASN A 172 -11.98 -12.29 1.35
N PRO A 173 -12.87 -12.74 2.27
CA PRO A 173 -13.52 -14.04 2.19
C PRO A 173 -14.27 -14.30 0.88
N SER A 174 -14.95 -13.28 0.33
CA SER A 174 -15.74 -13.39 -0.92
C SER A 174 -14.88 -13.35 -2.19
N SER A 175 -13.55 -13.29 -2.08
CA SER A 175 -12.68 -13.22 -3.27
C SER A 175 -12.87 -14.40 -4.23
N GLY A 176 -13.24 -15.57 -3.70
CA GLY A 176 -13.48 -16.79 -4.48
C GLY A 176 -14.72 -16.74 -5.39
N GLU A 177 -15.67 -15.83 -5.14
CA GLU A 177 -16.87 -15.69 -5.97
C GLU A 177 -16.52 -15.42 -7.45
N PHE A 178 -15.44 -14.70 -7.70
CA PHE A 178 -14.94 -14.42 -9.05
C PHE A 178 -13.53 -14.95 -9.27
N GLN A 179 -12.61 -14.68 -8.35
CA GLN A 179 -11.18 -14.88 -8.58
C GLN A 179 -10.80 -16.37 -8.69
N ASP A 180 -11.54 -17.27 -8.05
CA ASP A 180 -11.31 -18.72 -8.11
C ASP A 180 -12.13 -19.41 -9.21
N GLN A 181 -12.99 -18.69 -9.96
CA GLN A 181 -13.75 -19.27 -11.06
C GLN A 181 -12.83 -19.76 -12.16
N LEU A 182 -13.15 -20.91 -12.73
CA LEU A 182 -12.33 -21.55 -13.77
C LEU A 182 -12.72 -21.06 -15.17
N ILE A 183 -11.76 -20.57 -15.89
CA ILE A 183 -11.86 -20.24 -17.31
C ILE A 183 -10.93 -21.18 -18.07
N ASN A 184 -11.49 -22.06 -18.88
CA ASN A 184 -10.75 -23.10 -19.58
C ASN A 184 -9.87 -23.97 -18.65
N GLY A 185 -10.40 -24.29 -17.46
CA GLY A 185 -9.72 -25.12 -16.46
C GLY A 185 -8.68 -24.40 -15.60
N ARG A 186 -8.53 -23.08 -15.73
CA ARG A 186 -7.58 -22.26 -14.95
C ARG A 186 -8.30 -21.18 -14.14
N PRO A 187 -7.90 -20.93 -12.89
CA PRO A 187 -8.53 -19.90 -12.07
C PRO A 187 -8.34 -18.50 -12.69
N LEU A 188 -9.36 -17.64 -12.53
CA LEU A 188 -9.31 -16.27 -13.03
C LEU A 188 -8.10 -15.50 -12.49
N TYR A 189 -7.72 -15.67 -11.22
CA TYR A 189 -6.57 -14.98 -10.65
C TYR A 189 -5.24 -15.30 -11.37
N GLU A 190 -5.05 -16.52 -11.92
CA GLU A 190 -3.87 -16.87 -12.71
C GLU A 190 -3.85 -16.12 -14.06
N LEU A 191 -5.00 -16.05 -14.73
CA LEU A 191 -5.12 -15.32 -16.00
C LEU A 191 -4.88 -13.83 -15.81
N VAL A 192 -5.34 -13.25 -14.68
CA VAL A 192 -5.02 -11.86 -14.32
C VAL A 192 -3.54 -11.71 -14.03
N GLY A 193 -2.91 -12.66 -13.34
CA GLY A 193 -1.45 -12.64 -13.10
C GLY A 193 -0.64 -12.63 -14.40
N GLU A 194 -1.03 -13.44 -15.40
CA GLU A 194 -0.40 -13.41 -16.74
C GLU A 194 -0.54 -12.03 -17.41
N LYS A 195 -1.72 -11.40 -17.27
CA LYS A 195 -1.92 -10.04 -17.78
C LYS A 195 -1.03 -9.02 -17.07
N VAL A 196 -0.86 -9.13 -15.76
CA VAL A 196 0.09 -8.27 -14.99
C VAL A 196 1.50 -8.42 -15.53
N ALA A 197 1.98 -9.65 -15.74
CA ALA A 197 3.29 -9.90 -16.34
C ALA A 197 3.42 -9.29 -17.74
N ALA A 198 2.38 -9.42 -18.58
CA ALA A 198 2.35 -8.86 -19.93
C ALA A 198 2.33 -7.32 -19.92
N TRP A 199 1.49 -6.67 -19.09
CA TRP A 199 1.45 -5.21 -18.98
C TRP A 199 2.76 -4.63 -18.45
N GLY A 200 3.48 -5.39 -17.64
CA GLY A 200 4.77 -4.99 -17.07
C GLY A 200 5.98 -5.27 -17.94
N ALA A 201 5.85 -6.04 -19.05
CA ALA A 201 6.97 -6.51 -19.85
C ALA A 201 7.84 -5.36 -20.40
N ASP A 202 7.21 -4.27 -20.86
CA ASP A 202 7.89 -3.08 -21.41
C ASP A 202 7.98 -1.93 -20.39
N CYS A 203 7.64 -2.17 -19.13
CA CYS A 203 7.61 -1.17 -18.06
C CYS A 203 8.52 -1.59 -16.92
N MET A 204 9.83 -1.72 -17.22
CA MET A 204 10.83 -2.30 -16.33
C MET A 204 11.71 -1.25 -15.66
N GLY A 205 12.05 -1.51 -14.38
CA GLY A 205 13.28 -1.01 -13.76
C GLY A 205 14.46 -1.92 -14.08
N ASP A 206 15.49 -1.95 -13.22
CA ASP A 206 16.71 -2.74 -13.46
C ASP A 206 16.42 -4.25 -13.43
N SER A 207 15.64 -4.72 -12.46
CA SER A 207 15.35 -6.16 -12.27
C SER A 207 13.86 -6.49 -12.20
N TYR A 208 13.05 -5.54 -11.78
CA TYR A 208 11.61 -5.70 -11.56
C TYR A 208 10.79 -4.68 -12.35
N SER A 209 9.53 -5.04 -12.62
CA SER A 209 8.58 -4.20 -13.31
C SER A 209 8.03 -3.08 -12.42
N TYR A 210 7.65 -1.95 -13.03
CA TYR A 210 6.82 -0.92 -12.38
C TYR A 210 5.36 -1.38 -12.20
N VAL A 211 4.96 -2.47 -12.87
CA VAL A 211 3.64 -3.09 -12.75
C VAL A 211 3.76 -4.28 -11.81
N GLY A 212 3.24 -4.12 -10.62
CA GLY A 212 3.17 -5.13 -9.58
C GLY A 212 1.75 -5.70 -9.41
N ALA A 213 1.58 -6.58 -8.43
CA ALA A 213 0.33 -7.26 -8.12
C ALA A 213 -0.04 -7.15 -6.65
N VAL A 214 -1.33 -7.17 -6.33
CA VAL A 214 -1.82 -7.40 -4.96
C VAL A 214 -2.20 -8.86 -4.84
N VAL A 215 -1.57 -9.58 -3.91
CA VAL A 215 -1.88 -10.99 -3.58
C VAL A 215 -1.91 -11.14 -2.07
N GLY A 216 -3.06 -11.55 -1.52
CA GLY A 216 -3.26 -11.65 -0.07
C GLY A 216 -2.44 -12.74 0.60
N ALA A 217 -1.94 -12.47 1.81
CA ALA A 217 -1.17 -13.39 2.64
C ALA A 217 -1.96 -14.65 3.06
N THR A 218 -3.29 -14.58 3.04
CA THR A 218 -4.20 -15.68 3.43
C THR A 218 -4.22 -16.84 2.43
N TYR A 219 -3.54 -16.69 1.29
CA TYR A 219 -3.51 -17.66 0.20
C TYR A 219 -2.06 -18.00 -0.21
N PRO A 220 -1.26 -18.65 0.66
CA PRO A 220 0.16 -18.91 0.40
C PRO A 220 0.40 -19.82 -0.84
N GLU A 221 -0.45 -20.83 -1.07
CA GLU A 221 -0.32 -21.71 -2.24
C GLU A 221 -0.61 -20.95 -3.55
N GLN A 222 -1.63 -20.08 -3.57
CA GLN A 222 -1.88 -19.21 -4.72
C GLN A 222 -0.74 -18.21 -4.92
N GLY A 223 -0.18 -17.71 -3.83
CA GLY A 223 1.03 -16.85 -3.86
C GLY A 223 2.21 -17.54 -4.54
N LYS A 224 2.46 -18.81 -4.22
CA LYS A 224 3.50 -19.64 -4.83
C LYS A 224 3.30 -19.83 -6.34
N VAL A 225 2.06 -20.07 -6.77
CA VAL A 225 1.71 -20.18 -8.20
C VAL A 225 1.92 -18.83 -8.88
N LEU A 226 1.38 -17.75 -8.31
CA LEU A 226 1.45 -16.41 -8.87
C LEU A 226 2.87 -15.86 -8.93
N ARG A 227 3.76 -16.21 -7.96
CA ARG A 227 5.18 -15.86 -8.04
C ARG A 227 5.84 -16.40 -9.29
N LYS A 228 5.50 -17.65 -9.71
CA LYS A 228 5.99 -18.27 -10.94
C LYS A 228 5.40 -17.60 -12.20
N VAL A 229 4.11 -17.25 -12.15
CA VAL A 229 3.40 -16.58 -13.26
C VAL A 229 3.96 -15.16 -13.49
N MET A 230 4.32 -14.46 -12.41
CA MET A 230 4.76 -13.07 -12.44
C MET A 230 6.18 -12.90 -11.87
N PRO A 231 7.23 -13.52 -12.45
CA PRO A 231 8.58 -13.55 -11.84
C PRO A 231 9.21 -12.14 -11.70
N LYS A 232 8.81 -11.18 -12.52
CA LYS A 232 9.34 -9.81 -12.53
C LYS A 232 8.43 -8.78 -11.82
N ALA A 233 7.21 -9.15 -11.43
CA ALA A 233 6.33 -8.25 -10.70
C ALA A 233 6.66 -8.22 -9.20
N PHE A 234 6.65 -7.05 -8.60
CA PHE A 234 6.61 -6.93 -7.14
C PHE A 234 5.21 -7.27 -6.64
N ILE A 235 5.11 -8.00 -5.54
CA ILE A 235 3.82 -8.37 -4.94
C ILE A 235 3.61 -7.56 -3.66
N LEU A 236 2.54 -6.77 -3.62
CA LEU A 236 2.02 -6.16 -2.41
C LEU A 236 1.15 -7.20 -1.70
N VAL A 237 1.54 -7.58 -0.49
CA VAL A 237 0.93 -8.70 0.27
C VAL A 237 0.19 -8.15 1.49
N PRO A 238 -1.12 -7.86 1.41
CA PRO A 238 -1.94 -7.53 2.57
C PRO A 238 -2.34 -8.78 3.36
N GLY A 239 -2.66 -8.58 4.66
CA GLY A 239 -3.23 -9.63 5.51
C GLY A 239 -2.27 -10.20 6.56
N TYR A 240 -1.07 -9.64 6.71
CA TYR A 240 -0.15 -10.01 7.79
C TYR A 240 -0.71 -9.63 9.17
N GLY A 241 -0.56 -10.52 10.13
CA GLY A 241 -0.97 -10.35 11.53
C GLY A 241 -2.49 -10.31 11.72
N ALA A 242 -3.12 -9.19 11.43
CA ALA A 242 -4.54 -8.95 11.72
C ALA A 242 -5.53 -9.90 10.99
N GLN A 243 -5.11 -10.53 9.90
CA GLN A 243 -5.87 -11.53 9.14
C GLN A 243 -5.29 -12.96 9.28
N GLY A 244 -4.33 -13.16 10.19
CA GLY A 244 -3.76 -14.45 10.51
C GLY A 244 -2.49 -14.85 9.74
N GLY A 245 -2.02 -14.05 8.78
CA GLY A 245 -0.77 -14.29 8.06
C GLY A 245 0.45 -14.15 8.99
N LYS A 246 1.40 -15.11 8.91
CA LYS A 246 2.65 -15.13 9.68
C LYS A 246 3.84 -15.06 8.73
N GLY A 247 5.02 -14.73 9.23
CA GLY A 247 6.25 -14.68 8.42
C GLY A 247 6.48 -15.93 7.58
N ALA A 248 6.27 -17.13 8.14
CA ALA A 248 6.42 -18.40 7.43
C ALA A 248 5.50 -18.55 6.19
N ASP A 249 4.32 -17.95 6.19
CA ASP A 249 3.36 -18.00 5.07
C ASP A 249 3.80 -17.08 3.92
N LEU A 250 4.69 -16.13 4.20
CA LEU A 250 5.09 -15.08 3.26
C LEU A 250 6.27 -15.45 2.38
N VAL A 251 7.06 -16.45 2.75
CA VAL A 251 8.33 -16.82 2.06
C VAL A 251 8.10 -17.12 0.57
N HIS A 252 6.94 -17.63 0.20
CA HIS A 252 6.59 -18.00 -1.16
C HIS A 252 6.33 -16.82 -2.10
N PHE A 253 6.11 -15.61 -1.54
CA PHE A 253 5.92 -14.40 -2.33
C PHE A 253 7.23 -13.78 -2.80
N PHE A 254 8.36 -14.13 -2.17
CA PHE A 254 9.68 -13.63 -2.50
C PHE A 254 10.39 -14.49 -3.55
N ASN A 255 11.22 -13.85 -4.37
CA ASN A 255 12.17 -14.52 -5.24
C ASN A 255 13.42 -14.99 -4.45
N GLU A 256 14.31 -15.74 -5.09
CA GLU A 256 15.54 -16.26 -4.49
C GLU A 256 16.48 -15.15 -4.00
N ASP A 257 16.44 -13.97 -4.63
CA ASP A 257 17.20 -12.77 -4.24
C ASP A 257 16.69 -12.08 -2.96
N GLY A 258 15.64 -12.62 -2.32
CA GLY A 258 15.01 -12.05 -1.13
C GLY A 258 14.12 -10.83 -1.42
N LEU A 259 13.86 -10.54 -2.70
CA LEU A 259 13.04 -9.42 -3.18
C LEU A 259 11.74 -9.93 -3.83
N GLY A 260 11.01 -9.04 -4.48
CA GLY A 260 9.80 -9.36 -5.23
C GLY A 260 8.52 -9.26 -4.43
N ALA A 261 8.59 -9.01 -3.12
CA ALA A 261 7.40 -8.78 -2.29
C ALA A 261 7.61 -7.64 -1.30
N ILE A 262 6.49 -7.00 -0.93
CA ILE A 262 6.41 -6.04 0.18
C ILE A 262 5.16 -6.35 0.99
N ILE A 263 5.33 -6.49 2.30
CA ILE A 263 4.32 -7.03 3.21
C ILE A 263 3.59 -5.88 3.91
N ASN A 264 2.27 -5.82 3.75
CA ASN A 264 1.47 -4.77 4.37
C ASN A 264 0.89 -5.20 5.72
N SER A 265 1.11 -4.37 6.72
CA SER A 265 0.36 -4.38 7.98
C SER A 265 -0.19 -2.98 8.25
N SER A 266 -1.48 -2.90 8.57
CA SER A 266 -2.18 -1.65 8.91
C SER A 266 -2.52 -1.63 10.39
N ARG A 267 -3.68 -2.15 10.78
CA ARG A 267 -4.18 -2.13 12.17
C ARG A 267 -3.16 -2.71 13.17
N GLY A 268 -2.42 -3.74 12.79
CA GLY A 268 -1.39 -4.37 13.63
C GLY A 268 -0.30 -3.40 14.08
N ILE A 269 -0.05 -2.35 13.28
CA ILE A 269 0.97 -1.33 13.54
C ILE A 269 0.32 -0.05 14.05
N ILE A 270 -0.59 0.56 13.28
CA ILE A 270 -1.10 1.90 13.65
C ILE A 270 -1.93 1.90 14.93
N ALA A 271 -2.61 0.80 15.26
CA ALA A 271 -3.36 0.63 16.51
C ALA A 271 -2.66 -0.32 17.51
N ALA A 272 -1.34 -0.44 17.43
CA ALA A 272 -0.56 -1.34 18.29
C ALA A 272 -0.79 -1.04 19.77
N TYR A 273 -0.83 0.22 20.17
CA TYR A 273 -1.05 0.63 21.57
C TYR A 273 -2.35 0.10 22.20
N GLN A 274 -3.35 -0.30 21.38
CA GLN A 274 -4.61 -0.91 21.82
C GLN A 274 -4.52 -2.43 22.00
N GLN A 275 -3.39 -3.05 21.61
CA GLN A 275 -3.16 -4.49 21.72
C GLN A 275 -2.48 -4.82 23.05
N GLU A 276 -2.83 -5.96 23.66
CA GLU A 276 -2.28 -6.40 24.94
C GLU A 276 -0.74 -6.41 24.94
N LYS A 277 -0.13 -6.89 23.84
CA LYS A 277 1.34 -6.96 23.67
C LYS A 277 2.04 -5.61 23.83
N TYR A 278 1.37 -4.50 23.50
CA TYR A 278 1.94 -3.14 23.51
C TYR A 278 1.23 -2.21 24.50
N ALA A 279 0.40 -2.76 25.40
CA ALA A 279 -0.42 -1.98 26.35
C ALA A 279 0.42 -1.08 27.28
N GLN A 280 1.68 -1.46 27.55
CA GLN A 280 2.60 -0.68 28.38
C GLN A 280 2.93 0.71 27.80
N PHE A 281 2.76 0.94 26.51
CA PHE A 281 2.99 2.26 25.89
C PHE A 281 1.87 3.25 26.23
N GLY A 282 0.63 2.76 26.35
CA GLY A 282 -0.54 3.62 26.51
C GLY A 282 -0.80 4.51 25.29
N GLU A 283 -1.88 5.28 25.34
CA GLU A 283 -2.27 6.14 24.21
C GLU A 283 -1.35 7.35 24.00
N GLN A 284 -0.67 7.81 25.05
CA GLN A 284 0.27 8.94 24.96
C GLN A 284 1.51 8.60 24.11
N ASN A 285 1.91 7.32 24.12
CA ASN A 285 3.05 6.81 23.36
C ASN A 285 2.62 5.85 22.24
N TYR A 286 1.47 6.12 21.61
CA TYR A 286 0.92 5.29 20.53
C TYR A 286 1.91 5.10 19.38
N ALA A 287 2.68 6.13 19.09
CA ALA A 287 3.69 6.12 18.03
C ALA A 287 4.87 5.19 18.36
N ASP A 288 5.32 5.15 19.63
CA ASP A 288 6.35 4.20 20.09
C ASP A 288 5.84 2.76 20.04
N ALA A 289 4.56 2.53 20.35
CA ALA A 289 3.92 1.24 20.17
C ALA A 289 3.93 0.80 18.70
N SER A 290 3.65 1.73 17.77
CA SER A 290 3.72 1.47 16.33
C SER A 290 5.14 1.13 15.90
N ARG A 291 6.15 1.85 16.41
CA ARG A 291 7.58 1.54 16.17
C ARG A 291 7.94 0.14 16.66
N ALA A 292 7.55 -0.23 17.88
CA ALA A 292 7.78 -1.57 18.43
C ALA A 292 7.14 -2.66 17.57
N ALA A 293 5.91 -2.46 17.13
CA ALA A 293 5.20 -3.40 16.25
C ALA A 293 5.89 -3.58 14.89
N VAL A 294 6.48 -2.52 14.32
CA VAL A 294 7.30 -2.62 13.09
C VAL A 294 8.56 -3.43 13.33
N LEU A 295 9.24 -3.23 14.45
CA LEU A 295 10.46 -3.99 14.79
C LEU A 295 10.16 -5.49 14.95
N ASP A 296 9.08 -5.84 15.64
CA ASP A 296 8.64 -7.22 15.78
C ASP A 296 8.29 -7.87 14.43
N MET A 297 7.57 -7.16 13.58
CA MET A 297 7.25 -7.64 12.23
C MET A 297 8.49 -7.83 11.38
N ARG A 298 9.48 -6.92 11.47
CA ARG A 298 10.75 -7.03 10.76
C ARG A 298 11.52 -8.28 11.17
N GLU A 299 11.57 -8.56 12.47
CA GLU A 299 12.23 -9.75 12.99
C GLU A 299 11.55 -11.04 12.53
N ASP A 300 10.21 -11.14 12.63
CA ASP A 300 9.43 -12.30 12.18
C ASP A 300 9.66 -12.60 10.69
N ILE A 301 9.63 -11.58 9.82
CA ILE A 301 9.87 -11.74 8.39
C ILE A 301 11.34 -12.14 8.13
N ALA A 302 12.30 -11.53 8.81
CA ALA A 302 13.72 -11.84 8.64
C ALA A 302 14.04 -13.28 9.03
N GLN A 303 13.50 -13.76 10.16
CA GLN A 303 13.64 -15.15 10.61
C GLN A 303 13.02 -16.12 9.60
N ALA A 304 11.82 -15.83 9.11
CA ALA A 304 11.16 -16.66 8.11
C ALA A 304 11.93 -16.76 6.80
N LEU A 305 12.50 -15.65 6.32
CA LEU A 305 13.31 -15.63 5.09
C LEU A 305 14.67 -16.36 5.26
N ALA A 306 15.27 -16.29 6.46
CA ALA A 306 16.52 -16.99 6.76
C ALA A 306 16.33 -18.51 6.88
N ALA A 307 15.15 -18.98 7.22
CA ALA A 307 14.79 -20.39 7.35
C ALA A 307 14.34 -21.05 6.02
N ARG A 308 14.37 -20.33 4.91
CA ARG A 308 13.88 -20.73 3.58
C ARG A 308 14.76 -21.79 2.88
#